data_f7eb8d71bf5498144d0324435e7c3bc5
#
_entry.id   f7eb8d71bf5498144d0324435e7c3bc5
#
_cell.length_a   1.000
_cell.length_b   1.000
_cell.length_c   1.000
_cell.angle_alpha   90.00
_cell.angle_beta   90.00
_cell.angle_gamma   90.00
#
_symmetry.space_group_name_H-M   'P 1'
#
loop_
_entity.id
_entity.type
_entity.pdbx_description
1 polymer ?
#
loop_
_entity_poly.entity_id
_entity_poly.type
_entity_poly.pdbx_seq_one_letter_code
_entity_poly.pdbx_strand_id
1 'polypeptide(L)'
;MQLSRQLQRTYTCRCGSMIFFRNSFCLHCRSALGYDPVVGKVLPLDKGVQPGTWVCGDEFAVGTAGIYWRCANASTAAACNWLVPIAGVDNPPSLCVSCRLNRIIPDQSISDNQILWARVEKAKRRVISALVALGLPVLSKLTEDPLRGLAFDILRSPTVGQRVLTGHEDGLITLNVEEADDAARERIRQQLHEPYRTLVGHLRHEVGHYYWYRLVDRGTNLQAFRDLFGDERANYENALQRHYSQGPNPNWAANYVSSYASVHPWEDWAETFAHYMHMLDTLSTASSFGLSAESVDMPFTPFTSAVLWGQGADQDGFLLLLNAWIKLTAVLNELCHSMGQPDFYPFLLPAPAVRKLHFIHSVICG
;
A
#
# COMPACT_ATOMS: atom_id res chain seq x y z
N MET A 1 11.21 15.63 -11.13
CA MET A 1 11.09 14.17 -11.41
C MET A 1 9.63 13.86 -11.73
N GLN A 2 9.30 13.39 -12.90
CA GLN A 2 8.00 12.80 -13.12
C GLN A 2 7.84 11.70 -12.07
N LEU A 3 6.83 11.79 -11.19
CA LEU A 3 6.30 10.64 -10.45
C LEU A 3 6.01 9.57 -11.53
N SER A 4 7.03 8.79 -11.81
CA SER A 4 7.12 7.94 -12.98
C SER A 4 6.08 6.85 -12.86
N ARG A 5 4.98 6.98 -13.58
CA ARG A 5 3.77 6.18 -13.61
C ARG A 5 2.82 6.59 -12.48
N GLN A 6 2.02 7.63 -12.78
CA GLN A 6 0.86 7.96 -11.95
C GLN A 6 0.07 6.68 -11.66
N LEU A 7 -0.19 6.42 -10.40
CA LEU A 7 -1.03 5.32 -9.94
C LEU A 7 -2.46 5.54 -10.40
N GLN A 8 -2.74 5.24 -11.66
CA GLN A 8 -4.09 5.36 -12.19
C GLN A 8 -5.02 4.37 -11.47
N ARG A 9 -6.23 4.82 -11.18
CA ARG A 9 -7.29 4.01 -10.55
C ARG A 9 -8.56 3.95 -11.40
N THR A 10 -8.61 4.77 -12.44
CA THR A 10 -9.63 4.75 -13.48
C THR A 10 -8.98 4.55 -14.84
N TYR A 11 -9.65 3.83 -15.70
CA TYR A 11 -9.18 3.50 -17.05
C TYR A 11 -10.35 3.56 -18.01
N THR A 12 -10.08 3.52 -19.31
CA THR A 12 -11.11 3.51 -20.35
C THR A 12 -11.15 2.15 -21.03
N CYS A 13 -12.32 1.56 -21.09
CA CYS A 13 -12.55 0.35 -21.88
C CYS A 13 -12.56 0.67 -23.38
N ARG A 14 -12.37 -0.34 -24.26
CA ARG A 14 -12.49 -0.21 -25.71
C ARG A 14 -13.84 0.37 -26.17
N CYS A 15 -14.90 0.25 -25.39
CA CYS A 15 -16.21 0.83 -25.69
C CYS A 15 -16.39 2.27 -25.18
N GLY A 16 -15.33 2.91 -24.70
CA GLY A 16 -15.36 4.26 -24.13
C GLY A 16 -15.84 4.36 -22.68
N SER A 17 -16.38 3.28 -22.09
CA SER A 17 -16.86 3.31 -20.70
C SER A 17 -15.71 3.32 -19.70
N MET A 18 -15.90 4.06 -18.61
CA MET A 18 -14.96 4.07 -17.47
C MET A 18 -14.94 2.70 -16.78
N ILE A 19 -13.75 2.22 -16.49
CA ILE A 19 -13.49 0.99 -15.74
C ILE A 19 -12.49 1.26 -14.63
N PHE A 20 -12.49 0.42 -13.61
CA PHE A 20 -11.74 0.64 -12.37
C PHE A 20 -10.73 -0.47 -12.12
N PHE A 21 -9.72 -0.18 -11.31
CA PHE A 21 -8.61 -1.07 -10.95
C PHE A 21 -9.02 -2.51 -10.64
N ARG A 22 -10.17 -2.72 -10.00
CA ARG A 22 -10.64 -4.05 -9.56
C ARG A 22 -11.61 -4.75 -10.53
N ASN A 23 -11.92 -4.14 -11.67
CA ASN A 23 -12.85 -4.76 -12.60
C ASN A 23 -12.22 -5.97 -13.32
N SER A 24 -12.98 -7.06 -13.43
CA SER A 24 -12.62 -8.26 -14.20
C SER A 24 -13.38 -8.34 -15.52
N PHE A 25 -14.40 -7.48 -15.70
CA PHE A 25 -15.15 -7.28 -16.93
C PHE A 25 -15.75 -5.88 -16.98
N CYS A 26 -15.97 -5.38 -18.20
CA CYS A 26 -16.67 -4.11 -18.42
C CYS A 26 -18.18 -4.30 -18.20
N LEU A 27 -18.78 -3.45 -17.39
CA LEU A 27 -20.22 -3.55 -17.11
C LEU A 27 -21.08 -3.21 -18.33
N HIS A 28 -20.57 -2.39 -19.24
CA HIS A 28 -21.29 -1.94 -20.43
C HIS A 28 -21.18 -2.97 -21.57
N CYS A 29 -19.98 -3.23 -22.09
CA CYS A 29 -19.80 -4.08 -23.25
C CYS A 29 -19.44 -5.54 -22.94
N ARG A 30 -19.32 -5.91 -21.66
CA ARG A 30 -18.99 -7.24 -21.18
C ARG A 30 -17.60 -7.77 -21.58
N SER A 31 -16.75 -6.96 -22.22
CA SER A 31 -15.36 -7.35 -22.49
C SER A 31 -14.67 -7.81 -21.20
N ALA A 32 -13.92 -8.89 -21.30
CA ALA A 32 -13.04 -9.34 -20.22
C ALA A 32 -11.99 -8.28 -19.94
N LEU A 33 -11.63 -8.09 -18.67
CA LEU A 33 -10.64 -7.10 -18.23
C LEU A 33 -9.57 -7.77 -17.38
N GLY A 34 -8.35 -7.25 -17.43
CA GLY A 34 -7.26 -7.66 -16.56
C GLY A 34 -6.30 -6.51 -16.27
N TYR A 35 -5.77 -6.48 -15.06
CA TYR A 35 -4.75 -5.49 -14.66
C TYR A 35 -3.36 -6.02 -15.01
N ASP A 36 -2.65 -5.28 -15.86
CA ASP A 36 -1.24 -5.54 -16.14
C ASP A 36 -0.37 -4.74 -15.18
N PRO A 37 0.40 -5.39 -14.28
CA PRO A 37 1.26 -4.70 -13.33
C PRO A 37 2.49 -4.04 -13.96
N VAL A 38 2.90 -4.46 -15.16
CA VAL A 38 4.06 -3.89 -15.86
C VAL A 38 3.74 -2.51 -16.42
N VAL A 39 2.58 -2.38 -17.09
CA VAL A 39 2.13 -1.10 -17.63
C VAL A 39 1.28 -0.28 -16.67
N GLY A 40 0.83 -0.88 -15.55
CA GLY A 40 0.03 -0.21 -14.53
C GLY A 40 -1.40 0.10 -14.97
N LYS A 41 -1.99 -0.70 -15.87
CA LYS A 41 -3.32 -0.43 -16.47
C LYS A 41 -4.24 -1.64 -16.42
N VAL A 42 -5.54 -1.37 -16.39
CA VAL A 42 -6.59 -2.37 -16.68
C VAL A 42 -6.85 -2.39 -18.16
N LEU A 43 -6.65 -3.55 -18.76
CA LEU A 43 -6.71 -3.76 -20.21
C LEU A 43 -7.98 -4.54 -20.61
N PRO A 44 -8.67 -4.16 -21.68
CA PRO A 44 -9.70 -5.00 -22.30
C PRO A 44 -9.03 -6.16 -23.05
N LEU A 45 -9.57 -7.36 -22.87
CA LEU A 45 -8.96 -8.61 -23.31
C LEU A 45 -9.83 -9.36 -24.28
N ASP A 46 -9.19 -10.04 -25.23
CA ASP A 46 -9.75 -11.04 -26.10
C ASP A 46 -9.09 -12.40 -25.81
N LYS A 47 -9.75 -13.50 -26.21
CA LYS A 47 -9.14 -14.83 -26.13
C LYS A 47 -8.00 -14.92 -27.12
N GLY A 48 -6.85 -15.38 -26.67
CA GLY A 48 -5.71 -15.66 -27.54
C GLY A 48 -5.90 -16.94 -28.37
N VAL A 49 -4.99 -17.16 -29.30
CA VAL A 49 -5.00 -18.33 -30.19
C VAL A 49 -4.74 -19.63 -29.40
N GLN A 50 -3.84 -19.58 -28.44
CA GLN A 50 -3.57 -20.73 -27.57
C GLN A 50 -4.61 -20.83 -26.45
N PRO A 51 -5.12 -22.01 -26.09
CA PRO A 51 -6.06 -22.20 -25.01
C PRO A 51 -5.54 -21.60 -23.69
N GLY A 52 -6.40 -20.86 -22.99
CA GLY A 52 -6.06 -20.22 -21.71
C GLY A 52 -5.30 -18.89 -21.84
N THR A 53 -4.86 -18.51 -23.04
CA THR A 53 -4.21 -17.21 -23.27
C THR A 53 -5.22 -16.09 -23.53
N TRP A 54 -4.78 -14.88 -23.22
CA TRP A 54 -5.51 -13.65 -23.43
C TRP A 54 -4.60 -12.66 -24.17
N VAL A 55 -5.19 -11.83 -25.02
CA VAL A 55 -4.48 -10.80 -25.78
C VAL A 55 -5.15 -9.45 -25.53
N CYS A 56 -4.35 -8.40 -25.57
CA CYS A 56 -4.80 -7.03 -25.63
C CYS A 56 -4.65 -6.52 -27.06
N GLY A 57 -5.65 -5.81 -27.59
CA GLY A 57 -5.56 -5.20 -28.92
C GLY A 57 -4.42 -4.17 -29.00
N ASP A 58 -3.85 -3.97 -30.20
CA ASP A 58 -2.67 -3.15 -30.47
C ASP A 58 -2.79 -1.71 -29.93
N GLU A 59 -3.97 -1.12 -29.93
CA GLU A 59 -4.26 0.22 -29.41
C GLU A 59 -4.04 0.37 -27.90
N PHE A 60 -4.02 -0.74 -27.17
CA PHE A 60 -3.81 -0.79 -25.71
C PHE A 60 -2.45 -1.40 -25.32
N ALA A 61 -1.73 -1.96 -26.28
CA ALA A 61 -0.42 -2.54 -26.06
C ALA A 61 0.63 -1.44 -25.93
N VAL A 62 1.17 -1.25 -24.73
CA VAL A 62 2.33 -0.38 -24.49
C VAL A 62 3.53 -1.30 -24.25
N GLY A 63 4.37 -1.48 -25.25
CA GLY A 63 5.57 -2.35 -25.16
C GLY A 63 5.29 -3.77 -25.65
N THR A 64 6.04 -4.75 -25.19
CA THR A 64 6.03 -6.14 -25.62
C THR A 64 4.65 -6.77 -25.81
N ALA A 65 4.45 -7.45 -26.91
CA ALA A 65 3.26 -8.15 -27.37
C ALA A 65 2.37 -8.66 -26.23
N GLY A 66 1.21 -8.04 -26.08
CA GLY A 66 0.23 -8.25 -25.02
C GLY A 66 -0.42 -9.63 -24.99
N ILE A 67 0.37 -10.68 -24.74
CA ILE A 67 -0.11 -12.03 -24.50
C ILE A 67 0.03 -12.36 -23.03
N TYR A 68 -1.06 -12.81 -22.44
CA TYR A 68 -1.15 -13.01 -20.98
C TYR A 68 -1.82 -14.31 -20.61
N TRP A 69 -1.47 -14.81 -19.44
CA TRP A 69 -2.38 -15.64 -18.64
C TRP A 69 -3.12 -14.79 -17.63
N ARG A 70 -4.31 -15.22 -17.23
CA ARG A 70 -4.91 -14.73 -15.98
C ARG A 70 -4.20 -15.41 -14.81
N CYS A 71 -4.03 -14.67 -13.73
CA CYS A 71 -3.55 -15.26 -12.47
C CYS A 71 -4.41 -16.48 -12.09
N ALA A 72 -3.79 -17.57 -11.65
CA ALA A 72 -4.52 -18.78 -11.24
C ALA A 72 -5.57 -18.49 -10.15
N ASN A 73 -5.36 -17.49 -9.30
CA ASN A 73 -6.34 -17.04 -8.31
C ASN A 73 -7.54 -16.25 -8.90
N ALA A 74 -7.65 -16.14 -10.23
CA ALA A 74 -8.82 -15.53 -10.87
C ALA A 74 -10.11 -16.35 -10.65
N SER A 75 -9.98 -17.68 -10.53
CA SER A 75 -11.07 -18.63 -10.31
C SER A 75 -11.28 -19.02 -8.85
N THR A 76 -10.53 -18.45 -7.93
CA THR A 76 -10.66 -18.69 -6.48
C THR A 76 -11.47 -17.58 -5.80
N ALA A 77 -11.71 -17.68 -4.50
CA ALA A 77 -12.34 -16.62 -3.69
C ALA A 77 -11.61 -15.27 -3.79
N ALA A 78 -10.28 -15.28 -4.01
CA ALA A 78 -9.50 -14.04 -4.21
C ALA A 78 -9.91 -13.24 -5.44
N ALA A 79 -10.58 -13.87 -6.43
CA ALA A 79 -11.07 -13.25 -7.67
C ALA A 79 -10.04 -12.30 -8.29
N CYS A 80 -8.81 -12.77 -8.46
CA CYS A 80 -7.70 -11.94 -8.91
C CYS A 80 -7.87 -11.55 -10.38
N ASN A 81 -7.91 -10.25 -10.65
CA ASN A 81 -8.00 -9.73 -12.01
C ASN A 81 -6.64 -9.38 -12.64
N TRP A 82 -5.54 -9.74 -11.98
CA TRP A 82 -4.20 -9.43 -12.49
C TRP A 82 -3.76 -10.40 -13.58
N LEU A 83 -2.99 -9.86 -14.49
CA LEU A 83 -2.41 -10.58 -15.60
C LEU A 83 -0.99 -11.04 -15.30
N VAL A 84 -0.57 -12.10 -15.97
CA VAL A 84 0.79 -12.62 -16.00
C VAL A 84 1.27 -12.51 -17.47
N PRO A 85 2.19 -11.58 -17.78
CA PRO A 85 2.77 -11.50 -19.12
C PRO A 85 3.54 -12.79 -19.43
N ILE A 86 3.33 -13.35 -20.64
CA ILE A 86 3.96 -14.62 -21.03
C ILE A 86 4.79 -14.52 -22.31
N ALA A 87 4.71 -13.40 -23.03
CA ALA A 87 5.48 -13.21 -24.25
C ALA A 87 6.98 -13.19 -23.96
N GLY A 88 7.73 -14.11 -24.58
CA GLY A 88 9.19 -14.21 -24.43
C GLY A 88 9.65 -14.70 -23.06
N VAL A 89 8.77 -15.30 -22.26
CA VAL A 89 9.10 -15.86 -20.95
C VAL A 89 9.07 -17.39 -21.02
N ASP A 90 10.21 -18.02 -20.78
CA ASP A 90 10.31 -19.47 -20.58
C ASP A 90 9.70 -19.81 -19.20
N ASN A 91 8.74 -20.74 -19.15
CA ASN A 91 8.06 -21.15 -17.92
C ASN A 91 7.44 -19.98 -17.10
N PRO A 92 6.48 -19.21 -17.64
CA PRO A 92 5.87 -18.13 -16.90
C PRO A 92 5.13 -18.65 -15.65
N PRO A 93 5.17 -17.91 -14.52
CA PRO A 93 4.48 -18.33 -13.30
C PRO A 93 2.96 -18.36 -13.50
N SER A 94 2.26 -19.26 -12.83
CA SER A 94 0.79 -19.32 -12.82
C SER A 94 0.14 -18.20 -12.00
N LEU A 95 0.89 -17.61 -11.08
CA LEU A 95 0.43 -16.54 -10.16
C LEU A 95 1.05 -15.19 -10.56
N CYS A 96 0.25 -14.13 -10.45
CA CYS A 96 0.71 -12.76 -10.65
C CYS A 96 1.69 -12.31 -9.54
N VAL A 97 2.36 -11.17 -9.77
CA VAL A 97 3.35 -10.60 -8.83
C VAL A 97 2.81 -10.41 -7.41
N SER A 98 1.51 -10.18 -7.21
CA SER A 98 0.91 -10.08 -5.88
C SER A 98 0.61 -11.45 -5.26
N CYS A 99 0.01 -12.36 -6.03
CA CYS A 99 -0.43 -13.66 -5.49
C CYS A 99 0.72 -14.63 -5.20
N ARG A 100 1.84 -14.53 -5.94
CA ARG A 100 3.04 -15.38 -5.72
C ARG A 100 3.80 -15.04 -4.43
N LEU A 101 3.43 -13.97 -3.74
CA LEU A 101 3.99 -13.61 -2.44
C LEU A 101 3.36 -14.41 -1.29
N ASN A 102 2.23 -15.07 -1.48
CA ASN A 102 1.62 -15.88 -0.43
C ASN A 102 2.42 -17.16 -0.21
N ARG A 103 2.85 -17.38 1.03
CA ARG A 103 3.42 -18.62 1.51
C ARG A 103 2.33 -19.54 2.09
N ILE A 104 1.49 -18.98 2.96
CA ILE A 104 0.35 -19.68 3.58
C ILE A 104 -0.90 -18.85 3.36
N ILE A 105 -2.01 -19.54 3.06
CA ILE A 105 -3.36 -18.96 3.01
C ILE A 105 -4.28 -19.71 3.99
N PRO A 106 -5.35 -19.09 4.51
CA PRO A 106 -6.24 -19.76 5.43
C PRO A 106 -6.99 -20.91 4.74
N ASP A 107 -7.40 -21.90 5.53
CA ASP A 107 -8.14 -23.07 5.05
C ASP A 107 -9.38 -22.64 4.22
N GLN A 108 -9.35 -22.98 2.93
CA GLN A 108 -10.37 -22.59 1.96
C GLN A 108 -11.62 -23.48 2.00
N SER A 109 -11.63 -24.57 2.80
CA SER A 109 -12.84 -25.36 3.04
C SER A 109 -13.85 -24.62 3.93
N ILE A 110 -13.40 -23.59 4.65
CA ILE A 110 -14.20 -22.77 5.54
C ILE A 110 -14.67 -21.51 4.80
N SER A 111 -15.98 -21.34 4.63
CA SER A 111 -16.56 -20.23 3.84
C SER A 111 -16.15 -18.84 4.35
N ASP A 112 -16.12 -18.64 5.67
CA ASP A 112 -15.68 -17.37 6.27
C ASP A 112 -14.24 -17.03 5.90
N ASN A 113 -13.37 -18.04 5.88
CA ASN A 113 -11.98 -17.85 5.46
C ASN A 113 -11.87 -17.40 4.00
N GLN A 114 -12.72 -17.91 3.12
CA GLN A 114 -12.76 -17.49 1.72
C GLN A 114 -13.12 -16.00 1.61
N ILE A 115 -14.13 -15.55 2.35
CA ILE A 115 -14.58 -14.15 2.35
C ILE A 115 -13.48 -13.23 2.89
N LEU A 116 -12.91 -13.57 4.03
CA LEU A 116 -11.86 -12.77 4.68
C LEU A 116 -10.57 -12.74 3.83
N TRP A 117 -10.15 -13.89 3.32
CA TRP A 117 -9.01 -13.97 2.42
C TRP A 117 -9.20 -13.12 1.15
N ALA A 118 -10.38 -13.15 0.55
CA ALA A 118 -10.70 -12.31 -0.61
C ALA A 118 -10.53 -10.82 -0.30
N ARG A 119 -10.91 -10.36 0.90
CA ARG A 119 -10.73 -8.97 1.35
C ARG A 119 -9.24 -8.64 1.55
N VAL A 120 -8.46 -9.54 2.18
CA VAL A 120 -7.01 -9.39 2.33
C VAL A 120 -6.34 -9.26 0.97
N GLU A 121 -6.63 -10.18 0.04
CA GLU A 121 -6.04 -10.18 -1.30
C GLU A 121 -6.37 -8.90 -2.08
N LYS A 122 -7.59 -8.37 -1.92
CA LYS A 122 -7.98 -7.09 -2.53
C LYS A 122 -7.18 -5.92 -1.98
N ALA A 123 -6.97 -5.86 -0.67
CA ALA A 123 -6.16 -4.84 -0.01
C ALA A 123 -4.66 -4.97 -0.40
N LYS A 124 -4.13 -6.20 -0.37
CA LYS A 124 -2.75 -6.51 -0.74
C LYS A 124 -2.44 -6.11 -2.18
N ARG A 125 -3.31 -6.45 -3.15
CA ARG A 125 -3.14 -6.02 -4.54
C ARG A 125 -3.06 -4.49 -4.67
N ARG A 126 -3.83 -3.73 -3.89
CA ARG A 126 -3.74 -2.27 -3.90
C ARG A 126 -2.38 -1.78 -3.41
N VAL A 127 -1.86 -2.34 -2.33
CA VAL A 127 -0.52 -2.00 -1.81
C VAL A 127 0.55 -2.41 -2.82
N ILE A 128 0.55 -3.64 -3.29
CA ILE A 128 1.55 -4.15 -4.25
C ILE A 128 1.55 -3.33 -5.55
N SER A 129 0.37 -2.92 -6.05
CA SER A 129 0.31 -2.08 -7.26
C SER A 129 0.97 -0.71 -7.06
N ALA A 130 0.89 -0.14 -5.86
CA ALA A 130 1.54 1.12 -5.53
C ALA A 130 3.07 0.94 -5.45
N LEU A 131 3.55 -0.13 -4.83
CA LEU A 131 4.98 -0.44 -4.75
C LEU A 131 5.61 -0.65 -6.13
N VAL A 132 4.95 -1.43 -6.99
CA VAL A 132 5.40 -1.64 -8.37
C VAL A 132 5.42 -0.33 -9.17
N ALA A 133 4.40 0.52 -9.01
CA ALA A 133 4.34 1.81 -9.70
C ALA A 133 5.45 2.78 -9.24
N LEU A 134 5.89 2.67 -7.99
CA LEU A 134 7.02 3.42 -7.44
C LEU A 134 8.38 2.85 -7.87
N GLY A 135 8.41 1.71 -8.57
CA GLY A 135 9.66 1.03 -8.93
C GLY A 135 10.33 0.31 -7.77
N LEU A 136 9.64 0.18 -6.65
CA LEU A 136 10.16 -0.55 -5.49
C LEU A 136 10.23 -2.06 -5.76
N PRO A 137 11.28 -2.77 -5.33
CA PRO A 137 11.43 -4.19 -5.60
C PRO A 137 10.34 -5.02 -4.89
N VAL A 138 9.56 -5.77 -5.66
CA VAL A 138 8.55 -6.72 -5.17
C VAL A 138 8.97 -8.12 -5.61
N LEU A 139 9.92 -8.69 -4.89
CA LEU A 139 10.51 -10.01 -5.15
C LEU A 139 9.98 -11.02 -4.15
N SER A 140 9.55 -12.19 -4.64
CA SER A 140 9.06 -13.27 -3.78
C SER A 140 10.21 -13.91 -3.00
N LYS A 141 10.06 -14.00 -1.67
CA LYS A 141 10.97 -14.76 -0.81
C LYS A 141 10.99 -16.26 -1.14
N LEU A 142 9.92 -16.76 -1.78
CA LEU A 142 9.77 -18.17 -2.11
C LEU A 142 10.51 -18.58 -3.40
N THR A 143 10.61 -17.67 -4.38
CA THR A 143 11.03 -18.04 -5.74
C THR A 143 12.08 -17.12 -6.36
N GLU A 144 12.23 -15.87 -5.85
CA GLU A 144 13.06 -14.86 -6.51
C GLU A 144 14.21 -14.34 -5.63
N ASP A 145 13.97 -14.10 -4.36
CA ASP A 145 14.99 -13.62 -3.41
C ASP A 145 14.78 -14.27 -2.03
N PRO A 146 15.28 -15.50 -1.81
CA PRO A 146 15.09 -16.21 -0.55
C PRO A 146 15.62 -15.49 0.68
N LEU A 147 16.62 -14.63 0.51
CA LEU A 147 17.27 -13.92 1.61
C LEU A 147 16.53 -12.63 1.98
N ARG A 148 16.14 -11.84 0.98
CA ARG A 148 15.60 -10.48 1.21
C ARG A 148 14.27 -10.24 0.51
N GLY A 149 13.62 -11.27 0.00
CA GLY A 149 12.32 -11.19 -0.65
C GLY A 149 11.18 -11.03 0.36
N LEU A 150 10.00 -10.78 -0.18
CA LEU A 150 8.75 -10.57 0.56
C LEU A 150 7.88 -11.82 0.47
N ALA A 151 7.28 -12.21 1.59
CA ALA A 151 6.28 -13.27 1.66
C ALA A 151 5.15 -12.91 2.65
N PHE A 152 3.99 -13.55 2.46
CA PHE A 152 2.84 -13.39 3.33
C PHE A 152 2.34 -14.72 3.85
N ASP A 153 2.15 -14.81 5.16
CA ASP A 153 1.37 -15.84 5.84
C ASP A 153 0.04 -15.24 6.29
N ILE A 154 -1.04 -15.65 5.67
CA ILE A 154 -2.39 -15.20 6.02
C ILE A 154 -3.02 -16.30 6.85
N LEU A 155 -3.06 -16.11 8.17
CA LEU A 155 -3.43 -17.12 9.14
C LEU A 155 -4.72 -16.74 9.87
N ARG A 156 -5.46 -17.74 10.33
CA ARG A 156 -6.57 -17.56 11.26
C ARG A 156 -6.13 -17.96 12.65
N SER A 157 -6.53 -17.17 13.67
CA SER A 157 -6.31 -17.55 15.06
C SER A 157 -7.01 -18.87 15.37
N PRO A 158 -6.37 -19.81 16.08
CA PRO A 158 -7.03 -21.01 16.53
C PRO A 158 -8.11 -20.68 17.56
N THR A 159 -9.14 -21.53 17.66
CA THR A 159 -10.23 -21.36 18.64
C THR A 159 -9.73 -21.45 20.07
N VAL A 160 -8.67 -22.23 20.28
CA VAL A 160 -8.01 -22.41 21.59
C VAL A 160 -6.50 -22.27 21.39
N GLY A 161 -5.85 -21.49 22.23
CA GLY A 161 -4.40 -21.28 22.19
C GLY A 161 -4.01 -19.84 21.93
N GLN A 162 -2.77 -19.64 21.47
CA GLN A 162 -2.22 -18.30 21.25
C GLN A 162 -2.82 -17.67 20.00
N ARG A 163 -3.28 -16.43 20.13
CA ARG A 163 -3.80 -15.63 19.01
C ARG A 163 -2.70 -15.35 17.99
N VAL A 164 -3.03 -15.41 16.70
CA VAL A 164 -2.17 -14.92 15.63
C VAL A 164 -2.05 -13.40 15.76
N LEU A 165 -0.84 -12.91 15.87
CA LEU A 165 -0.53 -11.47 15.83
C LEU A 165 -0.04 -11.12 14.43
N THR A 166 -0.52 -10.02 13.89
CA THR A 166 0.03 -9.44 12.66
C THR A 166 1.38 -8.81 12.97
N GLY A 167 2.34 -8.98 12.08
CA GLY A 167 3.68 -8.41 12.22
C GLY A 167 4.62 -8.84 11.10
N HIS A 168 5.80 -8.26 11.07
CA HIS A 168 6.85 -8.49 10.09
C HIS A 168 8.10 -9.06 10.75
N GLU A 169 8.69 -10.10 10.15
CA GLU A 169 9.98 -10.65 10.52
C GLU A 169 10.72 -11.12 9.27
N ASP A 170 11.92 -10.60 9.04
CA ASP A 170 12.83 -11.01 7.95
C ASP A 170 12.15 -11.16 6.56
N GLY A 171 11.34 -10.19 6.16
CA GLY A 171 10.62 -10.19 4.89
C GLY A 171 9.37 -11.08 4.86
N LEU A 172 9.04 -11.75 5.94
CA LEU A 172 7.78 -12.44 6.12
C LEU A 172 6.79 -11.57 6.88
N ILE A 173 5.64 -11.31 6.28
CA ILE A 173 4.52 -10.64 6.92
C ILE A 173 3.48 -11.70 7.31
N THR A 174 3.30 -11.88 8.61
CA THR A 174 2.18 -12.65 9.14
C THR A 174 0.98 -11.73 9.30
N LEU A 175 -0.17 -12.11 8.77
CA LEU A 175 -1.42 -11.36 8.88
C LEU A 175 -2.52 -12.23 9.48
N ASN A 176 -3.13 -11.76 10.56
CA ASN A 176 -4.34 -12.38 11.06
C ASN A 176 -5.51 -12.07 10.14
N VAL A 177 -6.05 -13.09 9.46
CA VAL A 177 -7.15 -12.92 8.50
C VAL A 177 -8.40 -12.28 9.11
N GLU A 178 -8.58 -12.40 10.44
CA GLU A 178 -9.71 -11.79 11.15
C GLU A 178 -9.68 -10.26 11.12
N GLU A 179 -8.53 -9.64 10.81
CA GLU A 179 -8.45 -8.20 10.58
C GLU A 179 -9.18 -7.74 9.31
N ALA A 180 -9.52 -8.66 8.41
CA ALA A 180 -10.38 -8.38 7.28
C ALA A 180 -11.89 -8.32 7.65
N ASP A 181 -12.27 -8.74 8.86
CA ASP A 181 -13.61 -8.53 9.40
C ASP A 181 -13.74 -7.11 9.96
N ASP A 182 -14.72 -6.36 9.44
CA ASP A 182 -14.90 -4.95 9.80
C ASP A 182 -15.28 -4.77 11.28
N ALA A 183 -16.11 -5.67 11.83
CA ALA A 183 -16.52 -5.61 13.22
C ALA A 183 -15.38 -6.00 14.18
N ALA A 184 -14.58 -6.99 13.81
CA ALA A 184 -13.41 -7.39 14.59
C ALA A 184 -12.37 -6.26 14.60
N ARG A 185 -12.09 -5.64 13.44
CA ARG A 185 -11.15 -4.53 13.30
C ARG A 185 -11.60 -3.29 14.09
N GLU A 186 -12.89 -2.96 14.05
CA GLU A 186 -13.45 -1.83 14.80
C GLU A 186 -13.34 -2.04 16.31
N ARG A 187 -13.60 -3.25 16.82
CA ARG A 187 -13.38 -3.58 18.23
C ARG A 187 -11.92 -3.40 18.65
N ILE A 188 -10.97 -3.85 17.83
CA ILE A 188 -9.54 -3.68 18.10
C ILE A 188 -9.18 -2.20 18.10
N ARG A 189 -9.66 -1.44 17.11
CA ARG A 189 -9.44 0.01 17.02
C ARG A 189 -9.89 0.74 18.29
N GLN A 190 -11.08 0.40 18.80
CA GLN A 190 -11.61 0.99 20.03
C GLN A 190 -10.81 0.58 21.26
N GLN A 191 -10.41 -0.69 21.38
CA GLN A 191 -9.59 -1.19 22.48
C GLN A 191 -8.22 -0.53 22.56
N LEU A 192 -7.61 -0.26 21.39
CA LEU A 192 -6.30 0.39 21.30
C LEU A 192 -6.37 1.92 21.24
N HIS A 193 -7.59 2.50 21.27
CA HIS A 193 -7.83 3.94 21.16
C HIS A 193 -7.17 4.55 19.89
N GLU A 194 -7.11 3.78 18.81
CA GLU A 194 -6.56 4.25 17.53
C GLU A 194 -7.58 5.11 16.78
N PRO A 195 -7.18 6.29 16.27
CA PRO A 195 -8.08 7.13 15.47
C PRO A 195 -8.38 6.52 14.09
N TYR A 196 -7.46 5.70 13.57
CA TYR A 196 -7.53 5.10 12.23
C TYR A 196 -6.97 3.69 12.26
N ARG A 197 -7.74 2.72 11.75
CA ARG A 197 -7.29 1.33 11.56
C ARG A 197 -7.99 0.72 10.35
N THR A 198 -7.27 0.55 9.26
CA THR A 198 -7.77 -0.10 8.04
C THR A 198 -6.85 -1.23 7.62
N LEU A 199 -7.41 -2.22 6.93
CA LEU A 199 -6.61 -3.34 6.42
C LEU A 199 -5.50 -2.87 5.44
N VAL A 200 -5.80 -1.88 4.60
CA VAL A 200 -4.79 -1.29 3.68
C VAL A 200 -3.72 -0.53 4.47
N GLY A 201 -4.12 0.21 5.51
CA GLY A 201 -3.19 0.93 6.38
C GLY A 201 -2.23 -0.02 7.08
N HIS A 202 -2.74 -1.09 7.69
CA HIS A 202 -1.92 -2.09 8.38
C HIS A 202 -0.98 -2.81 7.41
N LEU A 203 -1.46 -3.23 6.23
CA LEU A 203 -0.57 -3.79 5.20
C LEU A 203 0.53 -2.83 4.75
N ARG A 204 0.27 -1.51 4.68
CA ARG A 204 1.29 -0.50 4.38
C ARG A 204 2.32 -0.38 5.49
N HIS A 205 1.88 -0.47 6.73
CA HIS A 205 2.74 -0.46 7.91
C HIS A 205 3.69 -1.67 7.90
N GLU A 206 3.19 -2.88 7.77
CA GLU A 206 4.01 -4.10 7.76
C GLU A 206 4.99 -4.13 6.57
N VAL A 207 4.54 -3.68 5.41
CA VAL A 207 5.40 -3.50 4.24
C VAL A 207 6.43 -2.38 4.49
N GLY A 208 6.11 -1.37 5.28
CA GLY A 208 7.05 -0.34 5.74
C GLY A 208 8.24 -0.96 6.46
N HIS A 209 8.03 -1.87 7.41
CA HIS A 209 9.09 -2.61 8.07
C HIS A 209 9.97 -3.37 7.08
N TYR A 210 9.37 -4.06 6.09
CA TYR A 210 10.12 -4.73 5.04
C TYR A 210 11.03 -3.75 4.27
N TYR A 211 10.51 -2.57 3.87
CA TYR A 211 11.29 -1.60 3.13
C TYR A 211 12.34 -0.87 3.96
N TRP A 212 12.24 -0.85 5.29
CA TRP A 212 13.35 -0.40 6.13
C TRP A 212 14.61 -1.24 5.88
N TYR A 213 14.47 -2.58 5.88
CA TYR A 213 15.58 -3.50 5.60
C TYR A 213 16.10 -3.40 4.16
N ARG A 214 15.27 -2.95 3.22
CA ARG A 214 15.66 -2.85 1.81
C ARG A 214 16.35 -1.53 1.49
N LEU A 215 15.90 -0.42 2.09
CA LEU A 215 16.22 0.95 1.70
C LEU A 215 17.13 1.68 2.70
N VAL A 216 17.14 1.26 3.97
CA VAL A 216 17.84 1.96 5.06
C VAL A 216 18.92 1.08 5.67
N ASP A 217 18.60 -0.15 6.05
CA ASP A 217 19.54 -1.06 6.68
C ASP A 217 20.79 -1.27 5.80
N ARG A 218 21.98 -1.12 6.38
CA ARG A 218 23.27 -1.30 5.69
C ARG A 218 23.52 -0.37 4.50
N GLY A 219 22.71 0.69 4.34
CA GLY A 219 22.84 1.66 3.24
C GLY A 219 23.44 3.00 3.69
N THR A 220 23.64 3.88 2.74
CA THR A 220 24.06 5.28 2.97
C THR A 220 23.03 6.08 3.75
N ASN A 221 21.79 5.61 3.82
CA ASN A 221 20.68 6.27 4.47
C ASN A 221 20.60 6.01 5.98
N LEU A 222 21.37 5.05 6.53
CA LEU A 222 21.22 4.62 7.93
C LEU A 222 21.53 5.75 8.93
N GLN A 223 22.58 6.56 8.69
CA GLN A 223 22.89 7.65 9.60
C GLN A 223 21.80 8.74 9.58
N ALA A 224 21.34 9.13 8.39
CA ALA A 224 20.24 10.08 8.25
C ALA A 224 18.92 9.58 8.89
N PHE A 225 18.67 8.27 8.79
CA PHE A 225 17.57 7.64 9.51
C PHE A 225 17.72 7.82 11.03
N ARG A 226 18.88 7.50 11.60
CA ARG A 226 19.13 7.66 13.04
C ARG A 226 18.99 9.10 13.52
N ASP A 227 19.43 10.05 12.72
CA ASP A 227 19.33 11.49 13.03
C ASP A 227 17.86 11.97 13.07
N LEU A 228 16.97 11.36 12.29
CA LEU A 228 15.57 11.76 12.18
C LEU A 228 14.63 10.94 13.05
N PHE A 229 14.83 9.62 13.10
CA PHE A 229 13.92 8.66 13.76
C PHE A 229 14.44 8.18 15.11
N GLY A 230 15.75 8.26 15.34
CA GLY A 230 16.42 7.73 16.51
C GLY A 230 17.15 6.41 16.27
N ASP A 231 17.74 5.86 17.32
CA ASP A 231 18.55 4.64 17.24
C ASP A 231 17.66 3.39 17.27
N GLU A 232 17.58 2.70 16.13
CA GLU A 232 16.80 1.47 15.94
C GLU A 232 17.30 0.28 16.79
N ARG A 233 18.50 0.36 17.34
CA ARG A 233 19.06 -0.68 18.23
C ARG A 233 18.52 -0.61 19.66
N ALA A 234 17.69 0.39 19.96
CA ALA A 234 16.99 0.48 21.24
C ALA A 234 16.15 -0.79 21.46
N ASN A 235 15.99 -1.21 22.72
CA ASN A 235 15.27 -2.43 23.03
C ASN A 235 13.79 -2.31 22.70
N TYR A 236 13.38 -3.01 21.63
CA TYR A 236 12.04 -2.99 21.08
C TYR A 236 10.98 -3.51 22.05
N GLU A 237 11.24 -4.67 22.70
CA GLU A 237 10.29 -5.27 23.65
C GLU A 237 10.00 -4.35 24.84
N ASN A 238 11.06 -3.75 25.41
CA ASN A 238 10.91 -2.80 26.51
C ASN A 238 10.16 -1.53 26.07
N ALA A 239 10.36 -1.06 24.83
CA ALA A 239 9.65 0.08 24.29
C ALA A 239 8.14 -0.22 24.13
N LEU A 240 7.83 -1.39 23.58
CA LEU A 240 6.46 -1.87 23.39
C LEU A 240 5.75 -2.09 24.74
N GLN A 241 6.42 -2.72 25.71
CA GLN A 241 5.88 -2.93 27.05
C GLN A 241 5.57 -1.61 27.75
N ARG A 242 6.46 -0.61 27.64
CA ARG A 242 6.21 0.74 28.19
C ARG A 242 4.99 1.38 27.56
N HIS A 243 4.87 1.31 26.24
CA HIS A 243 3.72 1.88 25.52
C HIS A 243 2.39 1.29 26.00
N TYR A 244 2.30 -0.04 26.13
CA TYR A 244 1.06 -0.67 26.58
C TYR A 244 0.77 -0.51 28.07
N SER A 245 1.80 -0.35 28.92
CA SER A 245 1.61 -0.19 30.37
C SER A 245 1.44 1.26 30.82
N GLN A 246 2.06 2.23 30.12
CA GLN A 246 2.11 3.64 30.52
C GLN A 246 1.43 4.59 29.52
N GLY A 247 0.98 4.06 28.38
CA GLY A 247 0.47 4.84 27.27
C GLY A 247 1.57 5.43 26.38
N PRO A 248 1.17 6.15 25.31
CA PRO A 248 2.11 6.76 24.38
C PRO A 248 2.91 7.89 25.02
N ASN A 249 4.02 8.26 24.39
CA ASN A 249 4.79 9.44 24.77
C ASN A 249 3.86 10.67 24.85
N PRO A 250 3.80 11.41 25.99
CA PRO A 250 2.90 12.55 26.14
C PRO A 250 3.06 13.65 25.06
N ASN A 251 4.24 13.76 24.48
CA ASN A 251 4.56 14.76 23.43
C ASN A 251 4.51 14.18 22.02
N TRP A 252 3.91 13.02 21.82
CA TRP A 252 3.89 12.36 20.51
C TRP A 252 3.32 13.26 19.40
N ALA A 253 2.25 13.98 19.67
CA ALA A 253 1.56 14.81 18.68
C ALA A 253 2.42 15.95 18.10
N ALA A 254 3.45 16.40 18.83
CA ALA A 254 4.39 17.42 18.38
C ALA A 254 5.55 16.86 17.52
N ASN A 255 5.80 15.54 17.55
CA ASN A 255 7.01 14.94 16.99
C ASN A 255 6.77 13.78 16.03
N TYR A 256 5.61 13.14 16.07
CA TYR A 256 5.30 11.91 15.34
C TYR A 256 4.00 12.04 14.54
N VAL A 257 3.85 11.20 13.54
CA VAL A 257 2.65 11.16 12.70
C VAL A 257 1.48 10.47 13.42
N SER A 258 1.77 9.57 14.35
CA SER A 258 0.78 8.86 15.18
C SER A 258 1.32 8.62 16.59
N SER A 259 0.46 8.26 17.54
CA SER A 259 0.87 7.88 18.89
C SER A 259 1.73 6.61 18.87
N TYR A 260 1.40 5.65 18.01
CA TYR A 260 2.12 4.40 17.85
C TYR A 260 3.53 4.60 17.27
N ALA A 261 3.72 5.58 16.38
CA ALA A 261 5.04 5.97 15.89
C ALA A 261 6.03 6.34 17.04
N SER A 262 5.51 6.79 18.18
CA SER A 262 6.37 7.16 19.31
C SER A 262 6.93 5.96 20.12
N VAL A 263 6.58 4.72 19.76
CA VAL A 263 7.01 3.50 20.46
C VAL A 263 8.49 3.23 20.23
N HIS A 264 8.92 3.18 18.97
CA HIS A 264 10.27 2.78 18.58
C HIS A 264 10.62 3.36 17.21
N PRO A 265 11.89 3.62 16.87
CA PRO A 265 12.30 4.11 15.55
C PRO A 265 11.80 3.25 14.38
N TRP A 266 11.69 1.94 14.52
CA TRP A 266 11.11 1.07 13.49
C TRP A 266 9.61 1.31 13.29
N GLU A 267 8.85 1.54 14.38
CA GLU A 267 7.44 1.87 14.30
C GLU A 267 7.22 3.27 13.69
N ASP A 268 8.07 4.22 14.08
CA ASP A 268 8.05 5.56 13.51
C ASP A 268 8.29 5.55 11.98
N TRP A 269 9.24 4.74 11.54
CA TRP A 269 9.46 4.52 10.11
C TRP A 269 8.25 3.87 9.44
N ALA A 270 7.73 2.76 9.99
CA ALA A 270 6.63 2.01 9.39
C ALA A 270 5.34 2.84 9.31
N GLU A 271 5.01 3.58 10.37
CA GLU A 271 3.90 4.53 10.39
C GLU A 271 4.11 5.65 9.36
N THR A 272 5.28 6.28 9.36
CA THR A 272 5.58 7.36 8.41
C THR A 272 5.55 6.86 6.95
N PHE A 273 6.05 5.64 6.68
CA PHE A 273 5.97 4.99 5.37
C PHE A 273 4.51 4.73 4.96
N ALA A 274 3.69 4.20 5.88
CA ALA A 274 2.27 3.97 5.63
C ALA A 274 1.55 5.27 5.28
N HIS A 275 1.82 6.36 6.01
CA HIS A 275 1.24 7.68 5.74
C HIS A 275 1.72 8.25 4.39
N TYR A 276 2.99 8.12 4.05
CA TYR A 276 3.50 8.51 2.74
C TYR A 276 2.77 7.77 1.60
N MET A 277 2.57 6.45 1.75
CA MET A 277 1.81 5.65 0.80
C MET A 277 0.32 6.04 0.75
N HIS A 278 -0.28 6.47 1.87
CA HIS A 278 -1.64 7.02 1.88
C HIS A 278 -1.72 8.29 1.05
N MET A 279 -0.78 9.21 1.21
CA MET A 279 -0.71 10.46 0.45
C MET A 279 -0.63 10.19 -1.05
N LEU A 280 0.33 9.36 -1.47
CA LEU A 280 0.55 9.03 -2.89
C LEU A 280 -0.67 8.36 -3.54
N ASP A 281 -1.20 7.31 -2.93
CA ASP A 281 -2.30 6.53 -3.53
C ASP A 281 -3.61 7.34 -3.58
N THR A 282 -3.86 8.18 -2.57
CA THR A 282 -5.06 9.00 -2.52
C THR A 282 -4.99 10.16 -3.51
N LEU A 283 -3.87 10.90 -3.57
CA LEU A 283 -3.67 11.97 -4.55
C LEU A 283 -3.70 11.45 -5.98
N SER A 284 -3.05 10.31 -6.24
CA SER A 284 -3.10 9.66 -7.56
C SER A 284 -4.52 9.21 -7.93
N THR A 285 -5.28 8.74 -6.95
CA THR A 285 -6.70 8.40 -7.16
C THR A 285 -7.49 9.67 -7.50
N ALA A 286 -7.36 10.73 -6.73
CA ALA A 286 -8.04 12.01 -6.98
C ALA A 286 -7.70 12.54 -8.38
N SER A 287 -6.42 12.58 -8.74
CA SER A 287 -5.96 13.00 -10.07
C SER A 287 -6.55 12.15 -11.19
N SER A 288 -6.68 10.82 -11.01
CA SER A 288 -7.26 9.94 -12.03
C SER A 288 -8.75 10.17 -12.27
N PHE A 289 -9.43 10.87 -11.36
CA PHE A 289 -10.81 11.36 -11.52
C PHE A 289 -10.88 12.84 -11.94
N GLY A 290 -9.74 13.47 -12.25
CA GLY A 290 -9.68 14.88 -12.59
C GLY A 290 -9.86 15.85 -11.39
N LEU A 291 -9.77 15.32 -10.15
CA LEU A 291 -9.78 16.15 -8.95
C LEU A 291 -8.38 16.70 -8.72
N SER A 292 -8.23 18.02 -8.83
CA SER A 292 -6.97 18.71 -8.56
C SER A 292 -7.06 19.48 -7.24
N ALA A 293 -6.02 19.38 -6.41
CA ALA A 293 -5.90 20.22 -5.22
C ALA A 293 -5.77 21.71 -5.56
N GLU A 294 -5.40 22.07 -6.79
CA GLU A 294 -5.35 23.45 -7.27
C GLU A 294 -6.73 24.08 -7.39
N SER A 295 -7.76 23.28 -7.67
CA SER A 295 -9.16 23.73 -7.73
C SER A 295 -9.81 23.93 -6.35
N VAL A 296 -9.11 23.56 -5.26
CA VAL A 296 -9.60 23.78 -3.89
C VAL A 296 -9.27 25.21 -3.47
N ASP A 297 -10.31 26.04 -3.35
CA ASP A 297 -10.21 27.41 -2.81
C ASP A 297 -10.32 27.37 -1.29
N MET A 298 -9.15 27.33 -0.64
CA MET A 298 -9.03 27.24 0.80
C MET A 298 -7.83 28.08 1.27
N PRO A 299 -8.03 29.04 2.19
CA PRO A 299 -6.92 29.79 2.77
C PRO A 299 -6.10 28.87 3.70
N PHE A 300 -4.84 28.67 3.38
CA PHE A 300 -3.88 28.00 4.25
C PHE A 300 -2.46 28.51 3.98
N THR A 301 -1.58 28.36 4.95
CA THR A 301 -0.16 28.66 4.78
C THR A 301 0.56 27.40 4.26
N PRO A 302 1.04 27.41 3.00
CA PRO A 302 1.75 26.24 2.46
C PRO A 302 3.02 25.92 3.24
N PHE A 303 3.34 24.65 3.33
CA PHE A 303 4.66 24.23 3.74
C PHE A 303 5.71 24.68 2.72
N THR A 304 6.86 25.07 3.23
CA THR A 304 8.01 25.55 2.44
C THR A 304 9.23 24.68 2.72
N SER A 305 10.30 24.88 1.96
CA SER A 305 11.58 24.17 2.17
C SER A 305 12.17 24.32 3.59
N ALA A 306 11.77 25.36 4.34
CA ALA A 306 12.22 25.58 5.71
C ALA A 306 11.86 24.45 6.70
N VAL A 307 10.81 23.67 6.40
CA VAL A 307 10.39 22.55 7.28
C VAL A 307 10.97 21.20 6.83
N LEU A 308 11.66 21.14 5.69
CA LEU A 308 12.16 19.90 5.12
C LEU A 308 13.47 19.44 5.77
N TRP A 309 13.81 18.18 5.57
CA TRP A 309 15.14 17.68 5.81
C TRP A 309 16.10 18.20 4.72
N GLY A 310 17.14 18.92 5.12
CA GLY A 310 17.97 19.71 4.20
C GLY A 310 18.81 18.92 3.19
N GLN A 311 18.95 17.60 3.36
CA GLN A 311 19.71 16.71 2.46
C GLN A 311 18.81 15.85 1.57
N GLY A 312 17.51 16.05 1.60
CA GLY A 312 16.56 15.26 0.84
C GLY A 312 16.54 15.60 -0.65
N ALA A 313 16.32 14.58 -1.48
CA ALA A 313 16.11 14.74 -2.92
C ALA A 313 14.67 15.22 -3.24
N ASP A 314 14.50 15.85 -4.42
CA ASP A 314 13.20 16.24 -4.98
C ASP A 314 12.32 17.06 -4.01
N GLN A 315 12.89 18.06 -3.35
CA GLN A 315 12.19 18.91 -2.38
C GLN A 315 10.93 19.56 -2.95
N ASP A 316 11.01 20.06 -4.19
CA ASP A 316 9.87 20.72 -4.85
C ASP A 316 8.73 19.73 -5.13
N GLY A 317 9.07 18.53 -5.62
CA GLY A 317 8.07 17.48 -5.85
C GLY A 317 7.39 17.03 -4.54
N PHE A 318 8.17 16.91 -3.47
CA PHE A 318 7.62 16.60 -2.16
C PHE A 318 6.70 17.71 -1.60
N LEU A 319 7.11 18.98 -1.76
CA LEU A 319 6.27 20.12 -1.33
C LEU A 319 4.96 20.21 -2.11
N LEU A 320 5.00 19.96 -3.41
CA LEU A 320 3.76 19.85 -4.22
C LEU A 320 2.85 18.74 -3.69
N LEU A 321 3.40 17.56 -3.44
CA LEU A 321 2.68 16.42 -2.88
C LEU A 321 2.04 16.77 -1.51
N LEU A 322 2.85 17.32 -0.60
CA LEU A 322 2.41 17.64 0.77
C LEU A 322 1.31 18.70 0.79
N ASN A 323 1.51 19.79 0.06
CA ASN A 323 0.55 20.88 0.02
C ASN A 323 -0.77 20.48 -0.70
N ALA A 324 -0.68 19.64 -1.73
CA ALA A 324 -1.85 19.03 -2.35
C ALA A 324 -2.61 18.11 -1.38
N TRP A 325 -1.87 17.34 -0.57
CA TRP A 325 -2.43 16.45 0.46
C TRP A 325 -3.24 17.22 1.49
N ILE A 326 -2.71 18.33 2.02
CA ILE A 326 -3.40 19.15 3.01
C ILE A 326 -4.74 19.66 2.48
N LYS A 327 -4.76 20.20 1.25
CA LYS A 327 -5.98 20.67 0.63
C LYS A 327 -6.99 19.55 0.39
N LEU A 328 -6.54 18.43 -0.15
CA LEU A 328 -7.43 17.31 -0.46
C LEU A 328 -8.04 16.71 0.81
N THR A 329 -7.24 16.53 1.86
CA THR A 329 -7.74 15.94 3.12
C THR A 329 -8.73 16.85 3.84
N ALA A 330 -8.55 18.16 3.78
CA ALA A 330 -9.54 19.09 4.31
C ALA A 330 -10.91 18.90 3.63
N VAL A 331 -10.95 18.81 2.29
CA VAL A 331 -12.19 18.55 1.55
C VAL A 331 -12.76 17.17 1.89
N LEU A 332 -11.93 16.14 1.96
CA LEU A 332 -12.38 14.77 2.25
C LEU A 332 -12.96 14.65 3.67
N ASN A 333 -12.34 15.29 4.66
CA ASN A 333 -12.86 15.31 6.03
C ASN A 333 -14.23 15.99 6.08
N GLU A 334 -14.40 17.16 5.45
CA GLU A 334 -15.70 17.86 5.41
C GLU A 334 -16.77 17.07 4.64
N LEU A 335 -16.40 16.36 3.57
CA LEU A 335 -17.32 15.44 2.88
C LEU A 335 -17.74 14.27 3.78
N CYS A 336 -16.81 13.70 4.56
CA CYS A 336 -17.14 12.67 5.56
C CYS A 336 -18.09 13.22 6.63
N HIS A 337 -17.82 14.41 7.18
CA HIS A 337 -18.70 15.07 8.16
C HIS A 337 -20.10 15.33 7.59
N SER A 338 -20.19 15.75 6.32
CA SER A 338 -21.48 15.94 5.63
C SER A 338 -22.32 14.66 5.55
N MET A 339 -21.68 13.49 5.63
CA MET A 339 -22.31 12.18 5.66
C MET A 339 -22.43 11.58 7.07
N GLY A 340 -22.10 12.35 8.11
CA GLY A 340 -22.12 11.87 9.50
C GLY A 340 -21.03 10.86 9.81
N GLN A 341 -19.93 10.87 9.06
CA GLN A 341 -18.78 9.99 9.27
C GLN A 341 -17.65 10.76 9.97
N PRO A 342 -16.75 10.07 10.71
CA PRO A 342 -15.54 10.67 11.25
C PRO A 342 -14.59 11.13 10.14
N ASP A 343 -13.54 11.87 10.53
CA ASP A 343 -12.50 12.30 9.62
C ASP A 343 -11.98 11.16 8.74
N PHE A 344 -11.85 11.43 7.44
CA PHE A 344 -11.16 10.55 6.51
C PHE A 344 -9.68 10.36 6.89
N TYR A 345 -9.04 11.47 7.29
CA TYR A 345 -7.65 11.49 7.72
C TYR A 345 -7.52 12.32 9.01
N PRO A 346 -7.55 11.68 10.18
CA PRO A 346 -7.61 12.35 11.49
C PRO A 346 -6.23 12.73 12.06
N PHE A 347 -5.21 12.86 11.22
CA PHE A 347 -3.84 13.09 11.65
C PHE A 347 -3.36 14.50 11.34
N LEU A 348 -2.63 15.09 12.27
CA LEU A 348 -1.88 16.33 12.06
C LEU A 348 -0.43 16.00 11.69
N LEU A 349 0.17 16.83 10.84
CA LEU A 349 1.53 16.66 10.39
C LEU A 349 2.45 17.75 11.00
N PRO A 350 3.04 17.51 12.19
CA PRO A 350 4.00 18.45 12.77
C PRO A 350 5.30 18.47 11.97
N ALA A 351 6.08 19.55 12.08
CA ALA A 351 7.31 19.72 11.31
C ALA A 351 8.30 18.52 11.41
N PRO A 352 8.52 17.88 12.58
CA PRO A 352 9.34 16.67 12.64
C PRO A 352 8.79 15.51 11.79
N ALA A 353 7.48 15.28 11.79
CA ALA A 353 6.85 14.24 10.95
C ALA A 353 7.00 14.58 9.45
N VAL A 354 6.87 15.85 9.07
CA VAL A 354 7.11 16.30 7.68
C VAL A 354 8.55 16.03 7.23
N ARG A 355 9.56 16.24 8.09
CA ARG A 355 10.95 15.89 7.77
C ARG A 355 11.15 14.40 7.52
N LYS A 356 10.50 13.55 8.32
CA LYS A 356 10.53 12.09 8.17
C LYS A 356 9.83 11.64 6.89
N LEU A 357 8.68 12.23 6.55
CA LEU A 357 8.00 12.00 5.27
C LEU A 357 8.87 12.41 4.08
N HIS A 358 9.55 13.54 4.16
CA HIS A 358 10.50 13.99 3.13
C HIS A 358 11.70 13.05 3.00
N PHE A 359 12.22 12.54 4.11
CA PHE A 359 13.27 11.52 4.08
C PHE A 359 12.82 10.26 3.34
N ILE A 360 11.61 9.74 3.64
CA ILE A 360 11.05 8.57 2.94
C ILE A 360 10.88 8.86 1.44
N HIS A 361 10.36 10.05 1.09
CA HIS A 361 10.26 10.49 -0.30
C HIS A 361 11.62 10.44 -0.99
N SER A 362 12.66 11.00 -0.35
CA SER A 362 14.02 11.04 -0.88
C SER A 362 14.62 9.65 -1.08
N VAL A 363 14.37 8.72 -0.15
CA VAL A 363 14.88 7.34 -0.23
C VAL A 363 14.19 6.53 -1.33
N ILE A 364 12.93 6.84 -1.62
CA ILE A 364 12.15 6.16 -2.67
C ILE A 364 12.46 6.74 -4.05
N CYS A 365 12.67 8.05 -4.14
CA CYS A 365 12.81 8.80 -5.41
C CYS A 365 14.25 9.07 -5.83
N GLY A 366 15.20 8.93 -4.92
CA GLY A 366 16.65 9.13 -5.17
C GLY A 366 17.32 7.85 -5.55
#